data_443735add09cae036ec014a6a28bcc8c
#
_entry.id   443735add09cae036ec014a6a28bcc8c
#
_cell.length_a   1.000
_cell.length_b   1.000
_cell.length_c   1.000
_cell.angle_alpha   90.00
_cell.angle_beta   90.00
_cell.angle_gamma   90.00
#
_symmetry.space_group_name_H-M   'P 1'
#
loop_
_entity.id
_entity.type
_entity.pdbx_description
1 polymer ?
#
loop_
_entity_poly.entity_id
_entity_poly.type
_entity_poly.pdbx_seq_one_letter_code
_entity_poly.pdbx_strand_id
1 'polypeptide(L)'
;MRTRHLIAALAVLLPLPPGAAQGGIDKAGTTAANFLTIGADAAVLGMGGAAVGVTGDLGAAAWNPAALGSMERLQVLFAHADLSNQDRQEWASVGGPGAALGIHWALNGLFQNDGGIDGRDVSNNPTGTFGTSSSAFGLQLARPLGSHFAAGLGVKYVNERLAGVSGTGATFDAGLSMRSGMVGVGVVAQNALGRMNYDSAIYPFPSSVGCGVSLTDPGRGLRVALDANVPTAYYPDIRGGIEWLWKGSFALRAGYRAELGAAPGDPLAGPTFGMGAGVSGFWIDYGYLMAGGGNGQHRLGLSFHPGGPEAGTGATGGSTAPPRQPSASGDREIRRPTSTATSPPERPTKIVVAKGETLEIIARRWKTSVSALMMLNNLMRPEVRPGQVLLLPEK
;
A
#
# COMPACT_ATOMS: atom_id res chain seq x y z
N MET A 1 25.85 11.46 -17.16
CA MET A 1 24.79 11.03 -18.09
C MET A 1 23.52 10.49 -17.40
N ARG A 2 23.42 10.50 -16.06
CA ARG A 2 22.27 9.91 -15.30
C ARG A 2 21.11 10.89 -15.00
N THR A 3 21.29 12.20 -15.20
CA THR A 3 20.31 13.23 -14.83
C THR A 3 19.30 13.58 -15.93
N ARG A 4 19.53 13.17 -17.17
CA ARG A 4 18.64 13.48 -18.31
C ARG A 4 17.42 12.56 -18.43
N HIS A 5 17.42 11.39 -17.79
CA HIS A 5 16.28 10.46 -17.81
C HIS A 5 15.22 10.78 -16.74
N LEU A 6 15.56 11.58 -15.73
CA LEU A 6 14.63 11.98 -14.66
C LEU A 6 13.55 12.98 -15.12
N ILE A 7 13.86 13.80 -16.11
CA ILE A 7 12.91 14.86 -16.58
C ILE A 7 11.94 14.31 -17.64
N ALA A 8 12.31 13.24 -18.35
CA ALA A 8 11.43 12.64 -19.35
C ALA A 8 10.27 11.80 -18.76
N ALA A 9 10.41 11.28 -17.54
CA ALA A 9 9.35 10.49 -16.88
C ALA A 9 8.20 11.37 -16.34
N LEU A 10 8.48 12.65 -16.07
CA LEU A 10 7.46 13.58 -15.57
C LEU A 10 6.56 14.15 -16.68
N ALA A 11 6.87 13.88 -17.94
CA ALA A 11 6.15 14.41 -19.11
C ALA A 11 5.10 13.46 -19.69
N VAL A 12 4.85 12.29 -19.07
CA VAL A 12 3.71 11.42 -19.41
C VAL A 12 2.49 11.83 -18.56
N LEU A 13 2.21 13.11 -18.49
CA LEU A 13 0.85 13.59 -18.28
C LEU A 13 0.11 13.24 -19.57
N LEU A 14 -0.61 12.11 -19.55
CA LEU A 14 -1.56 11.79 -20.62
C LEU A 14 -2.44 13.04 -20.78
N PRO A 15 -2.56 13.61 -21.98
CA PRO A 15 -3.45 14.72 -22.19
C PRO A 15 -4.86 14.26 -21.77
N LEU A 16 -5.40 14.87 -20.71
CA LEU A 16 -6.80 14.71 -20.39
C LEU A 16 -7.57 15.05 -21.67
N PRO A 17 -8.50 14.21 -22.14
CA PRO A 17 -9.25 14.50 -23.35
C PRO A 17 -9.92 15.87 -23.19
N PRO A 18 -9.93 16.72 -24.25
CA PRO A 18 -10.67 17.97 -24.24
C PRO A 18 -12.14 17.68 -23.88
N GLY A 19 -12.63 18.21 -22.77
CA GLY A 19 -13.94 17.87 -22.20
C GLY A 19 -13.88 17.12 -20.87
N ALA A 20 -12.77 16.49 -20.49
CA ALA A 20 -12.59 15.92 -19.16
C ALA A 20 -12.57 17.01 -18.06
N ALA A 21 -12.24 18.23 -18.43
CA ALA A 21 -12.28 19.40 -17.53
C ALA A 21 -13.71 19.87 -17.19
N GLN A 22 -14.72 19.44 -17.91
CA GLN A 22 -16.14 19.66 -17.58
C GLN A 22 -16.69 18.51 -16.74
N GLY A 23 -15.83 17.86 -15.95
CA GLY A 23 -16.11 16.67 -15.16
C GLY A 23 -17.53 16.60 -14.66
N GLY A 24 -17.98 15.46 -14.32
CA GLY A 24 -19.36 15.14 -14.05
C GLY A 24 -20.07 15.89 -12.91
N ILE A 25 -19.74 17.16 -12.63
CA ILE A 25 -20.39 17.97 -11.58
C ILE A 25 -21.91 18.06 -11.79
N ASP A 26 -22.37 18.12 -13.03
CA ASP A 26 -23.79 18.09 -13.36
C ASP A 26 -24.47 16.78 -12.94
N LYS A 27 -23.67 15.75 -12.63
CA LYS A 27 -24.09 14.45 -12.13
C LYS A 27 -23.76 14.25 -10.65
N ALA A 28 -23.31 15.29 -9.94
CA ALA A 28 -23.07 15.19 -8.50
C ALA A 28 -24.35 14.79 -7.78
N GLY A 29 -24.25 13.84 -6.85
CA GLY A 29 -25.41 13.30 -6.12
C GLY A 29 -26.26 12.28 -6.92
N THR A 30 -25.84 11.87 -8.12
CA THR A 30 -26.56 10.86 -8.92
C THR A 30 -25.98 9.44 -8.79
N THR A 31 -24.94 9.26 -7.98
CA THR A 31 -24.31 7.98 -7.69
C THR A 31 -24.60 7.53 -6.25
N ALA A 32 -24.65 6.24 -6.03
CA ALA A 32 -24.69 5.63 -4.71
C ALA A 32 -23.28 5.21 -4.26
N ALA A 33 -23.13 4.86 -2.98
CA ALA A 33 -21.90 4.35 -2.40
C ALA A 33 -20.68 5.29 -2.56
N ASN A 34 -20.89 6.58 -2.38
CA ASN A 34 -19.83 7.60 -2.50
C ASN A 34 -18.69 7.42 -1.47
N PHE A 35 -18.94 6.71 -0.37
CA PHE A 35 -17.91 6.36 0.62
C PHE A 35 -16.72 5.59 0.01
N LEU A 36 -16.89 4.93 -1.13
CA LEU A 36 -15.81 4.24 -1.86
C LEU A 36 -14.75 5.19 -2.44
N THR A 37 -15.05 6.49 -2.54
CA THR A 37 -14.14 7.48 -3.15
C THR A 37 -13.24 8.21 -2.14
N ILE A 38 -13.52 8.06 -0.85
CA ILE A 38 -12.84 8.81 0.21
C ILE A 38 -11.40 8.32 0.41
N GLY A 39 -11.14 7.04 0.13
CA GLY A 39 -9.89 6.35 0.46
C GLY A 39 -9.82 6.02 1.95
N ALA A 40 -8.87 5.19 2.36
CA ALA A 40 -8.89 4.66 3.71
C ALA A 40 -7.51 4.73 4.42
N ASP A 41 -6.42 4.57 3.70
CA ASP A 41 -5.07 4.50 4.26
C ASP A 41 -4.57 5.86 4.77
N ALA A 42 -4.00 5.89 6.00
CA ALA A 42 -3.47 7.10 6.61
C ALA A 42 -2.16 7.58 5.94
N ALA A 43 -1.30 6.67 5.52
CA ALA A 43 -0.06 7.00 4.84
C ALA A 43 -0.33 7.60 3.46
N VAL A 44 -1.28 7.01 2.71
CA VAL A 44 -1.71 7.53 1.41
C VAL A 44 -2.38 8.89 1.56
N LEU A 45 -3.22 9.09 2.60
CA LEU A 45 -3.79 10.42 2.88
C LEU A 45 -2.70 11.47 3.08
N GLY A 46 -1.67 11.17 3.88
CA GLY A 46 -0.55 12.08 4.13
C GLY A 46 0.18 12.52 2.86
N MET A 47 0.08 11.75 1.78
CA MET A 47 0.63 12.04 0.45
C MET A 47 -0.39 12.68 -0.52
N GLY A 48 -1.42 13.36 -0.01
CA GLY A 48 -2.47 13.95 -0.85
C GLY A 48 -3.43 12.95 -1.46
N GLY A 49 -3.35 11.66 -1.10
CA GLY A 49 -4.09 10.58 -1.74
C GLY A 49 -3.46 10.06 -3.04
N ALA A 50 -2.22 10.45 -3.36
CA ALA A 50 -1.50 9.99 -4.56
C ALA A 50 -0.93 8.59 -4.38
N ALA A 51 -1.53 7.59 -5.05
CA ALA A 51 -1.16 6.19 -4.90
C ALA A 51 -1.32 5.34 -6.18
N VAL A 52 -1.93 5.87 -7.25
CA VAL A 52 -2.20 5.10 -8.48
C VAL A 52 -0.93 4.59 -9.14
N GLY A 53 0.14 5.40 -9.10
CA GLY A 53 1.47 5.04 -9.62
C GLY A 53 2.36 4.30 -8.62
N VAL A 54 1.95 4.12 -7.37
CA VAL A 54 2.73 3.40 -6.35
C VAL A 54 2.56 1.89 -6.53
N THR A 55 3.63 1.13 -6.40
CA THR A 55 3.64 -0.32 -6.63
C THR A 55 4.22 -1.06 -5.43
N GLY A 56 3.77 -2.29 -5.17
CA GLY A 56 4.27 -3.14 -4.08
C GLY A 56 3.73 -2.77 -2.69
N ASP A 57 2.62 -2.05 -2.62
CA ASP A 57 2.07 -1.48 -1.40
C ASP A 57 0.58 -1.79 -1.30
N LEU A 58 0.14 -2.34 -0.16
CA LEU A 58 -1.24 -2.76 0.04
C LEU A 58 -2.20 -1.56 0.17
N GLY A 59 -1.73 -0.44 0.75
CA GLY A 59 -2.49 0.81 0.79
C GLY A 59 -2.72 1.38 -0.60
N ALA A 60 -1.71 1.31 -1.48
CA ALA A 60 -1.83 1.70 -2.88
C ALA A 60 -2.76 0.77 -3.68
N ALA A 61 -2.85 -0.52 -3.31
CA ALA A 61 -3.74 -1.46 -3.97
C ALA A 61 -5.22 -1.08 -3.83
N ALA A 62 -5.61 -0.37 -2.77
CA ALA A 62 -6.96 0.18 -2.63
C ALA A 62 -7.30 1.19 -3.74
N TRP A 63 -6.28 1.81 -4.35
CA TRP A 63 -6.43 2.74 -5.47
C TRP A 63 -6.19 2.08 -6.83
N ASN A 64 -5.25 1.14 -6.92
CA ASN A 64 -4.94 0.43 -8.15
C ASN A 64 -4.62 -1.04 -7.83
N PRO A 65 -5.49 -2.00 -8.14
CA PRO A 65 -5.26 -3.41 -7.82
C PRO A 65 -3.98 -3.98 -8.44
N ALA A 66 -3.47 -3.38 -9.52
CA ALA A 66 -2.21 -3.79 -10.12
C ALA A 66 -0.97 -3.52 -9.23
N ALA A 67 -1.09 -2.66 -8.21
CA ALA A 67 -0.03 -2.42 -7.24
C ALA A 67 0.38 -3.70 -6.48
N LEU A 68 -0.55 -4.63 -6.27
CA LEU A 68 -0.29 -5.94 -5.67
C LEU A 68 0.76 -6.75 -6.43
N GLY A 69 0.83 -6.61 -7.77
CA GLY A 69 1.70 -7.43 -8.61
C GLY A 69 3.19 -7.28 -8.33
N SER A 70 3.58 -6.26 -7.56
CA SER A 70 4.96 -6.03 -7.12
C SER A 70 5.17 -6.28 -5.63
N MET A 71 4.19 -6.80 -4.90
CA MET A 71 4.34 -7.13 -3.48
C MET A 71 5.22 -8.37 -3.29
N GLU A 72 6.20 -8.28 -2.41
CA GLU A 72 7.12 -9.38 -2.12
C GLU A 72 6.74 -10.16 -0.86
N ARG A 73 5.87 -9.57 -0.03
CA ARG A 73 5.51 -10.11 1.30
C ARG A 73 4.04 -9.90 1.61
N LEU A 74 3.54 -10.66 2.57
CA LEU A 74 2.24 -10.40 3.18
C LEU A 74 2.26 -9.05 3.88
N GLN A 75 1.19 -8.28 3.73
CA GLN A 75 0.95 -7.05 4.48
C GLN A 75 -0.44 -7.11 5.10
N VAL A 76 -0.60 -6.51 6.26
CA VAL A 76 -1.88 -6.35 6.93
C VAL A 76 -2.01 -4.88 7.31
N LEU A 77 -3.14 -4.27 6.99
CA LEU A 77 -3.45 -2.89 7.33
C LEU A 77 -4.79 -2.79 8.02
N PHE A 78 -4.86 -1.89 8.98
CA PHE A 78 -6.09 -1.39 9.57
C PHE A 78 -6.02 0.13 9.62
N ALA A 79 -7.13 0.81 9.32
CA ALA A 79 -7.22 2.26 9.44
C ALA A 79 -8.58 2.68 9.99
N HIS A 80 -8.52 3.67 10.88
CA HIS A 80 -9.65 4.41 11.42
C HIS A 80 -9.60 5.84 10.90
N ALA A 81 -10.71 6.36 10.41
CA ALA A 81 -10.84 7.74 9.98
C ALA A 81 -12.00 8.42 10.69
N ASP A 82 -11.71 9.55 11.32
CA ASP A 82 -12.70 10.56 11.69
C ASP A 82 -12.84 11.52 10.50
N LEU A 83 -13.98 11.41 9.85
CA LEU A 83 -14.37 12.31 8.76
C LEU A 83 -15.10 13.52 9.35
N SER A 84 -15.33 14.53 8.55
CA SER A 84 -16.14 15.68 8.97
C SER A 84 -17.55 15.24 9.39
N ASN A 85 -18.18 15.96 10.32
CA ASN A 85 -19.57 15.75 10.75
C ASN A 85 -19.87 14.46 11.55
N GLN A 86 -18.91 13.97 12.33
CA GLN A 86 -19.03 12.76 13.14
C GLN A 86 -19.11 11.45 12.35
N ASP A 87 -18.87 11.50 11.06
CA ASP A 87 -18.77 10.32 10.20
C ASP A 87 -17.48 9.58 10.49
N ARG A 88 -17.54 8.26 10.58
CA ARG A 88 -16.39 7.39 10.85
C ARG A 88 -16.27 6.34 9.78
N GLN A 89 -15.02 6.06 9.43
CA GLN A 89 -14.72 5.03 8.46
C GLN A 89 -13.64 4.09 9.01
N GLU A 90 -13.92 2.79 8.92
CA GLU A 90 -13.00 1.72 9.31
C GLU A 90 -12.60 0.93 8.08
N TRP A 91 -11.32 0.66 7.94
CA TRP A 91 -10.80 -0.14 6.84
C TRP A 91 -9.84 -1.19 7.34
N ALA A 92 -9.99 -2.39 6.83
CA ALA A 92 -9.05 -3.47 7.05
C ALA A 92 -8.67 -4.12 5.73
N SER A 93 -7.41 -4.45 5.57
CA SER A 93 -6.91 -5.13 4.39
C SER A 93 -5.82 -6.12 4.74
N VAL A 94 -5.78 -7.25 4.04
CA VAL A 94 -4.71 -8.22 4.07
C VAL A 94 -4.42 -8.69 2.66
N GLY A 95 -3.14 -8.75 2.29
CA GLY A 95 -2.76 -9.18 0.95
C GLY A 95 -1.28 -9.46 0.81
N GLY A 96 -0.91 -10.10 -0.29
CA GLY A 96 0.47 -10.45 -0.56
C GLY A 96 0.62 -11.36 -1.77
N PRO A 97 1.84 -11.87 -2.01
CA PRO A 97 2.09 -12.83 -3.06
C PRO A 97 1.36 -14.14 -2.81
N GLY A 98 0.75 -14.70 -3.84
CA GLY A 98 0.14 -16.03 -3.79
C GLY A 98 1.12 -17.11 -4.26
N ALA A 99 1.00 -18.30 -3.67
CA ALA A 99 1.86 -19.43 -4.01
C ALA A 99 1.52 -20.07 -5.36
N ALA A 100 0.29 -19.92 -5.85
CA ALA A 100 -0.18 -20.56 -7.07
C ALA A 100 -0.23 -19.55 -8.23
N LEU A 101 0.17 -19.99 -9.42
CA LEU A 101 0.03 -19.25 -10.69
C LEU A 101 0.69 -17.87 -10.73
N GLY A 102 1.50 -17.49 -9.72
CA GLY A 102 2.09 -16.15 -9.62
C GLY A 102 1.02 -15.05 -9.48
N ILE A 103 -0.14 -15.37 -8.90
CA ILE A 103 -1.20 -14.40 -8.65
C ILE A 103 -1.04 -13.86 -7.24
N HIS A 104 -0.97 -12.54 -7.13
CA HIS A 104 -1.03 -11.81 -5.87
C HIS A 104 -2.48 -11.48 -5.53
N TRP A 105 -2.79 -11.39 -4.26
CA TRP A 105 -4.17 -11.23 -3.81
C TRP A 105 -4.28 -10.24 -2.65
N ALA A 106 -5.46 -9.65 -2.49
CA ALA A 106 -5.83 -8.91 -1.29
C ALA A 106 -7.33 -9.09 -0.99
N LEU A 107 -7.64 -9.10 0.31
CA LEU A 107 -8.99 -9.02 0.84
C LEU A 107 -9.13 -7.69 1.59
N ASN A 108 -10.25 -7.01 1.38
CA ASN A 108 -10.55 -5.71 1.96
C ASN A 108 -11.93 -5.68 2.59
N GLY A 109 -12.03 -5.00 3.72
CA GLY A 109 -13.31 -4.61 4.33
C GLY A 109 -13.31 -3.12 4.63
N LEU A 110 -14.34 -2.42 4.20
CA LEU A 110 -14.54 -0.99 4.43
C LEU A 110 -15.93 -0.81 5.05
N PHE A 111 -15.98 -0.08 6.16
CA PHE A 111 -17.21 0.24 6.88
C PHE A 111 -17.24 1.74 7.13
N GLN A 112 -18.38 2.36 6.85
CA GLN A 112 -18.63 3.74 7.20
C GLN A 112 -19.93 3.83 7.98
N ASN A 113 -19.91 4.64 9.00
CA ASN A 113 -21.08 4.95 9.82
C ASN A 113 -21.16 6.47 9.97
N ASP A 114 -22.25 7.03 9.49
CA ASP A 114 -22.51 8.44 9.62
C ASP A 114 -23.36 8.65 10.88
N GLY A 115 -22.95 9.58 11.71
CA GLY A 115 -23.57 9.87 13.01
C GLY A 115 -25.05 10.23 12.88
N GLY A 116 -25.72 10.42 14.00
CA GLY A 116 -27.13 10.75 14.00
C GLY A 116 -27.45 12.02 13.23
N ILE A 117 -28.20 11.89 12.14
CA ILE A 117 -28.66 13.00 11.30
C ILE A 117 -30.03 13.45 11.83
N ASP A 118 -30.18 14.74 12.14
CA ASP A 118 -31.45 15.30 12.59
C ASP A 118 -32.48 15.29 11.44
N GLY A 119 -33.47 14.43 11.59
CA GLY A 119 -34.63 14.38 10.70
C GLY A 119 -35.57 15.58 10.89
N ARG A 120 -36.05 16.12 9.78
CA ARG A 120 -37.02 17.22 9.77
C ARG A 120 -38.11 16.96 8.74
N ASP A 121 -39.34 17.33 9.09
CA ASP A 121 -40.45 17.28 8.11
C ASP A 121 -40.41 18.48 7.15
N VAL A 122 -41.38 18.50 6.22
CA VAL A 122 -41.51 19.58 5.22
C VAL A 122 -41.80 20.95 5.85
N SER A 123 -42.23 21.00 7.11
CA SER A 123 -42.46 22.20 7.87
C SER A 123 -41.29 22.53 8.81
N ASN A 124 -40.15 21.86 8.67
CA ASN A 124 -38.93 22.01 9.45
C ASN A 124 -39.09 21.58 10.95
N ASN A 125 -40.10 20.77 11.31
CA ASN A 125 -40.23 20.23 12.65
C ASN A 125 -39.31 19.02 12.80
N PRO A 126 -38.66 18.83 13.98
CA PRO A 126 -37.87 17.65 14.25
C PRO A 126 -38.70 16.36 14.16
N THR A 127 -38.22 15.36 13.42
CA THR A 127 -38.84 14.03 13.29
C THR A 127 -38.02 12.92 13.96
N GLY A 128 -37.00 13.29 14.72
CA GLY A 128 -36.05 12.37 15.34
C GLY A 128 -34.72 12.34 14.63
N THR A 129 -33.86 11.40 15.00
CA THR A 129 -32.56 11.20 14.36
C THR A 129 -32.56 9.90 13.57
N PHE A 130 -31.88 9.88 12.44
CA PHE A 130 -31.60 8.67 11.67
C PHE A 130 -30.10 8.56 11.38
N GLY A 131 -29.62 7.34 11.22
CA GLY A 131 -28.23 7.07 10.83
C GLY A 131 -28.15 6.45 9.45
N THR A 132 -26.95 6.50 8.89
CA THR A 132 -26.60 5.76 7.69
C THR A 132 -25.45 4.82 8.00
N SER A 133 -25.39 3.69 7.30
CA SER A 133 -24.28 2.75 7.39
C SER A 133 -23.98 2.16 6.04
N SER A 134 -22.71 2.12 5.71
CA SER A 134 -22.23 1.61 4.43
C SER A 134 -21.12 0.60 4.68
N SER A 135 -21.08 -0.46 3.86
CA SER A 135 -20.00 -1.45 3.92
C SER A 135 -19.64 -1.94 2.52
N ALA A 136 -18.37 -2.25 2.35
CA ALA A 136 -17.87 -2.88 1.14
C ALA A 136 -16.87 -3.99 1.49
N PHE A 137 -17.03 -5.14 0.84
CA PHE A 137 -16.09 -6.26 0.93
C PHE A 137 -15.48 -6.49 -0.44
N GLY A 138 -14.15 -6.46 -0.52
CA GLY A 138 -13.41 -6.54 -1.77
C GLY A 138 -12.45 -7.73 -1.82
N LEU A 139 -12.36 -8.32 -3.01
CA LEU A 139 -11.29 -9.23 -3.42
C LEU A 139 -10.54 -8.59 -4.57
N GLN A 140 -9.23 -8.53 -4.47
CA GLN A 140 -8.36 -8.05 -5.53
C GLN A 140 -7.36 -9.13 -5.90
N LEU A 141 -7.11 -9.27 -7.20
CA LEU A 141 -6.14 -10.20 -7.76
C LEU A 141 -5.25 -9.42 -8.73
N ALA A 142 -3.95 -9.66 -8.67
CA ALA A 142 -3.01 -9.11 -9.63
C ALA A 142 -2.01 -10.16 -10.11
N ARG A 143 -1.57 -10.00 -11.34
CA ARG A 143 -0.57 -10.86 -11.94
C ARG A 143 0.58 -10.03 -12.50
N PRO A 144 1.83 -10.31 -12.11
CA PRO A 144 3.00 -9.78 -12.81
C PRO A 144 3.01 -10.26 -14.26
N LEU A 145 3.30 -9.34 -15.17
CA LEU A 145 3.45 -9.57 -16.61
C LEU A 145 4.90 -9.27 -17.00
N GLY A 146 5.75 -10.26 -16.82
CA GLY A 146 7.21 -10.10 -16.94
C GLY A 146 7.79 -9.36 -15.74
N SER A 147 8.91 -8.65 -15.95
CA SER A 147 9.69 -8.01 -14.88
C SER A 147 9.26 -6.58 -14.54
N HIS A 148 8.45 -5.96 -15.38
CA HIS A 148 8.16 -4.53 -15.27
C HIS A 148 6.67 -4.20 -15.14
N PHE A 149 5.79 -5.05 -15.65
CA PHE A 149 4.36 -4.77 -15.73
C PHE A 149 3.56 -5.67 -14.78
N ALA A 150 2.42 -5.19 -14.37
CA ALA A 150 1.41 -6.01 -13.72
C ALA A 150 0.00 -5.56 -14.15
N ALA A 151 -0.93 -6.52 -14.17
CA ALA A 151 -2.35 -6.26 -14.33
C ALA A 151 -3.10 -6.71 -13.07
N GLY A 152 -4.11 -5.94 -12.67
CA GLY A 152 -4.91 -6.22 -11.50
C GLY A 152 -6.39 -6.04 -11.77
N LEU A 153 -7.19 -6.87 -11.12
CA LEU A 153 -8.64 -6.81 -11.11
C LEU A 153 -9.15 -6.83 -9.68
N GLY A 154 -10.22 -6.11 -9.42
CA GLY A 154 -10.91 -6.09 -8.14
C GLY A 154 -12.40 -6.27 -8.31
N VAL A 155 -13.05 -6.90 -7.34
CA VAL A 155 -14.51 -6.92 -7.20
C VAL A 155 -14.85 -6.47 -5.78
N LYS A 156 -15.89 -5.62 -5.66
CA LYS A 156 -16.41 -5.15 -4.38
C LYS A 156 -17.90 -5.47 -4.31
N TYR A 157 -18.32 -6.13 -3.24
CA TYR A 157 -19.72 -6.25 -2.86
C TYR A 157 -20.03 -5.13 -1.86
N VAL A 158 -21.07 -4.37 -2.13
CA VAL A 158 -21.42 -3.16 -1.39
C VAL A 158 -22.82 -3.28 -0.82
N ASN A 159 -22.96 -2.92 0.43
CA ASN A 159 -24.24 -2.75 1.11
C ASN A 159 -24.30 -1.35 1.71
N GLU A 160 -25.42 -0.66 1.54
CA GLU A 160 -25.66 0.67 2.07
C GLU A 160 -27.07 0.75 2.65
N ARG A 161 -27.16 1.35 3.81
CA ARG A 161 -28.44 1.58 4.51
C ARG A 161 -28.58 3.06 4.81
N LEU A 162 -29.60 3.68 4.23
CA LEU A 162 -29.90 5.11 4.34
C LEU A 162 -31.27 5.28 4.93
N ALA A 163 -31.39 5.82 6.15
CA ALA A 163 -32.67 6.12 6.81
C ALA A 163 -33.71 4.96 6.72
N GLY A 164 -33.24 3.71 6.85
CA GLY A 164 -34.11 2.52 6.81
C GLY A 164 -34.29 1.88 5.43
N VAL A 165 -33.88 2.54 4.35
CA VAL A 165 -33.85 1.95 3.00
C VAL A 165 -32.50 1.28 2.78
N SER A 166 -32.50 0.05 2.32
CA SER A 166 -31.26 -0.72 2.05
C SER A 166 -31.03 -0.87 0.56
N GLY A 167 -29.78 -0.74 0.16
CA GLY A 167 -29.31 -1.01 -1.20
C GLY A 167 -28.12 -1.95 -1.21
N THR A 168 -28.04 -2.80 -2.24
CA THR A 168 -26.93 -3.71 -2.45
C THR A 168 -26.46 -3.68 -3.90
N GLY A 169 -25.19 -3.96 -4.11
CA GLY A 169 -24.63 -4.02 -5.44
C GLY A 169 -23.22 -4.59 -5.49
N ALA A 170 -22.71 -4.76 -6.69
CA ALA A 170 -21.33 -5.14 -6.91
C ALA A 170 -20.71 -4.26 -7.97
N THR A 171 -19.43 -3.92 -7.78
CA THR A 171 -18.66 -3.11 -8.72
C THR A 171 -17.26 -3.66 -8.90
N PHE A 172 -16.56 -3.22 -9.95
CA PHE A 172 -15.29 -3.77 -10.38
C PHE A 172 -14.24 -2.69 -10.54
N ASP A 173 -12.98 -3.06 -10.26
CA ASP A 173 -11.80 -2.25 -10.56
C ASP A 173 -10.93 -3.01 -11.55
N ALA A 174 -10.26 -2.28 -12.44
CA ALA A 174 -9.26 -2.84 -13.34
C ALA A 174 -8.08 -1.88 -13.44
N GLY A 175 -6.86 -2.40 -13.29
CA GLY A 175 -5.66 -1.59 -13.29
C GLY A 175 -4.49 -2.23 -14.02
N LEU A 176 -3.60 -1.37 -14.48
CA LEU A 176 -2.28 -1.73 -14.99
C LEU A 176 -1.25 -0.93 -14.23
N SER A 177 -0.10 -1.54 -13.99
CA SER A 177 1.06 -0.85 -13.43
C SER A 177 2.34 -1.24 -14.16
N MET A 178 3.28 -0.31 -14.17
CA MET A 178 4.65 -0.54 -14.64
C MET A 178 5.61 -0.07 -13.56
N ARG A 179 6.66 -0.86 -13.31
CA ARG A 179 7.78 -0.49 -12.45
C ARG A 179 9.09 -0.67 -13.19
N SER A 180 9.91 0.37 -13.22
CA SER A 180 11.25 0.32 -13.81
C SER A 180 12.22 1.11 -12.93
N GLY A 181 13.07 0.39 -12.21
CA GLY A 181 13.99 0.98 -11.24
C GLY A 181 13.22 1.74 -10.15
N MET A 182 13.42 3.07 -10.10
CA MET A 182 12.81 3.97 -9.13
C MET A 182 11.44 4.50 -9.56
N VAL A 183 11.05 4.29 -10.82
CA VAL A 183 9.82 4.85 -11.40
C VAL A 183 8.71 3.81 -11.38
N GLY A 184 7.57 4.19 -10.83
CA GLY A 184 6.30 3.49 -10.94
C GLY A 184 5.30 4.32 -11.77
N VAL A 185 4.51 3.66 -12.59
CA VAL A 185 3.42 4.27 -13.36
C VAL A 185 2.19 3.37 -13.22
N GLY A 186 1.02 3.97 -13.11
CA GLY A 186 -0.24 3.23 -13.01
C GLY A 186 -1.36 3.89 -13.80
N VAL A 187 -2.28 3.06 -14.28
CA VAL A 187 -3.58 3.49 -14.78
C VAL A 187 -4.64 2.57 -14.20
N VAL A 188 -5.82 3.12 -13.93
CA VAL A 188 -6.90 2.38 -13.26
C VAL A 188 -8.26 2.88 -13.71
N ALA A 189 -9.22 1.97 -13.81
CA ALA A 189 -10.63 2.25 -13.78
C ALA A 189 -11.19 1.70 -12.46
N GLN A 190 -11.76 2.57 -11.62
CA GLN A 190 -12.30 2.21 -10.31
C GLN A 190 -13.81 2.26 -10.33
N ASN A 191 -14.43 1.38 -9.55
CA ASN A 191 -15.87 1.29 -9.37
C ASN A 191 -16.61 1.25 -10.73
N ALA A 192 -15.95 0.68 -11.75
CA ALA A 192 -16.48 0.53 -13.09
C ALA A 192 -17.48 -0.62 -13.12
N LEU A 193 -18.54 -0.46 -13.93
CA LEU A 193 -19.61 -1.44 -14.07
C LEU A 193 -20.43 -1.64 -12.78
N GLY A 194 -21.55 -2.36 -12.91
CA GLY A 194 -22.44 -2.62 -11.78
C GLY A 194 -23.35 -1.46 -11.41
N ARG A 195 -24.27 -1.73 -10.52
CA ARG A 195 -25.26 -0.78 -10.01
C ARG A 195 -25.64 -1.14 -8.59
N MET A 196 -26.02 -0.14 -7.82
CA MET A 196 -26.68 -0.30 -6.51
C MET A 196 -28.18 -0.41 -6.74
N ASN A 197 -28.77 -1.47 -6.17
CA ASN A 197 -30.19 -1.74 -6.26
C ASN A 197 -30.82 -1.47 -4.89
N TYR A 198 -31.70 -0.50 -4.84
CA TYR A 198 -32.59 -0.20 -3.71
C TYR A 198 -34.01 -0.69 -4.07
N ASP A 199 -34.89 -0.76 -3.10
CA ASP A 199 -36.25 -1.31 -3.30
C ASP A 199 -37.00 -0.66 -4.47
N SER A 200 -36.84 0.65 -4.68
CA SER A 200 -37.58 1.42 -5.70
C SER A 200 -36.71 2.13 -6.72
N ALA A 201 -35.38 2.03 -6.62
CA ALA A 201 -34.46 2.79 -7.46
C ALA A 201 -33.13 2.07 -7.69
N ILE A 202 -32.51 2.36 -8.83
CA ILE A 202 -31.20 1.80 -9.23
C ILE A 202 -30.27 2.95 -9.54
N TYR A 203 -29.11 2.98 -8.88
CA TYR A 203 -28.10 4.02 -9.05
C TYR A 203 -26.77 3.45 -9.55
N PRO A 204 -26.01 4.20 -10.36
CA PRO A 204 -24.65 3.81 -10.74
C PRO A 204 -23.69 3.98 -9.54
N PHE A 205 -22.58 3.25 -9.57
CA PHE A 205 -21.44 3.49 -8.68
C PHE A 205 -20.67 4.74 -9.09
N PRO A 206 -19.89 5.35 -8.16
CA PRO A 206 -19.05 6.52 -8.43
C PRO A 206 -17.80 6.10 -9.21
N SER A 207 -17.97 5.80 -10.48
CA SER A 207 -16.90 5.33 -11.35
C SER A 207 -15.87 6.43 -11.61
N SER A 208 -14.61 6.06 -11.74
CA SER A 208 -13.54 6.98 -12.09
C SER A 208 -12.45 6.31 -12.93
N VAL A 209 -11.70 7.11 -13.67
CA VAL A 209 -10.46 6.70 -14.35
C VAL A 209 -9.32 7.53 -13.79
N GLY A 210 -8.24 6.87 -13.38
CA GLY A 210 -7.07 7.50 -12.82
C GLY A 210 -5.78 7.09 -13.52
N CYS A 211 -4.81 7.97 -13.49
CA CYS A 211 -3.42 7.66 -13.85
C CYS A 211 -2.48 8.31 -12.84
N GLY A 212 -1.31 7.69 -12.66
CA GLY A 212 -0.35 8.19 -11.68
C GLY A 212 1.07 7.80 -12.00
N VAL A 213 2.00 8.56 -11.44
CA VAL A 213 3.42 8.29 -11.48
C VAL A 213 4.02 8.42 -10.09
N SER A 214 4.95 7.54 -9.76
CA SER A 214 5.73 7.62 -8.53
C SER A 214 7.22 7.53 -8.80
N LEU A 215 7.99 8.20 -7.97
CA LEU A 215 9.44 8.08 -7.93
C LEU A 215 9.83 7.67 -6.51
N THR A 216 10.43 6.48 -6.36
CA THR A 216 10.86 5.97 -5.06
C THR A 216 12.38 5.77 -5.07
N ASP A 217 13.10 6.49 -4.19
CA ASP A 217 14.54 6.34 -3.96
C ASP A 217 14.77 5.73 -2.56
N PRO A 218 14.95 4.41 -2.46
CA PRO A 218 15.16 3.76 -1.18
C PRO A 218 16.46 4.17 -0.50
N GLY A 219 17.48 4.53 -1.29
CA GLY A 219 18.77 4.95 -0.76
C GLY A 219 18.71 6.27 0.02
N ARG A 220 17.76 7.14 -0.34
CA ARG A 220 17.47 8.39 0.36
C ARG A 220 16.25 8.32 1.25
N GLY A 221 15.49 7.22 1.19
CA GLY A 221 14.21 7.09 1.86
C GLY A 221 13.15 8.07 1.30
N LEU A 222 13.23 8.42 0.03
CA LEU A 222 12.37 9.43 -0.58
C LEU A 222 11.38 8.80 -1.56
N ARG A 223 10.10 9.15 -1.42
CA ARG A 223 9.05 8.86 -2.40
C ARG A 223 8.35 10.15 -2.79
N VAL A 224 8.09 10.32 -4.07
CA VAL A 224 7.24 11.37 -4.63
C VAL A 224 6.19 10.70 -5.49
N ALA A 225 4.93 11.13 -5.40
CA ALA A 225 3.85 10.62 -6.24
C ALA A 225 2.99 11.76 -6.77
N LEU A 226 2.44 11.57 -7.97
CA LEU A 226 1.52 12.49 -8.63
C LEU A 226 0.47 11.67 -9.39
N ASP A 227 -0.80 11.93 -9.12
CA ASP A 227 -1.93 11.28 -9.74
C ASP A 227 -2.89 12.31 -10.35
N ALA A 228 -3.58 11.92 -11.40
CA ALA A 228 -4.74 12.60 -11.95
C ALA A 228 -5.91 11.61 -12.00
N ASN A 229 -7.09 12.06 -11.57
CA ASN A 229 -8.30 11.26 -11.50
C ASN A 229 -9.48 12.00 -12.12
N VAL A 230 -10.30 11.28 -12.89
CA VAL A 230 -11.48 11.80 -13.58
C VAL A 230 -12.69 10.96 -13.15
N PRO A 231 -13.44 11.38 -12.12
CA PRO A 231 -14.69 10.75 -11.72
C PRO A 231 -15.82 11.09 -12.67
N THR A 232 -16.81 10.20 -12.77
CA THR A 232 -17.99 10.39 -13.64
C THR A 232 -19.03 11.34 -13.03
N ALA A 233 -18.98 11.58 -11.72
CA ALA A 233 -20.02 12.32 -10.99
C ALA A 233 -19.45 13.34 -9.99
N TYR A 234 -18.25 13.82 -10.22
CA TYR A 234 -17.63 14.88 -9.44
C TYR A 234 -16.56 15.62 -10.27
N TYR A 235 -15.86 16.59 -9.66
CA TYR A 235 -14.75 17.29 -10.29
C TYR A 235 -13.56 16.38 -10.53
N PRO A 236 -12.85 16.51 -11.65
CA PRO A 236 -11.52 15.94 -11.80
C PRO A 236 -10.57 16.43 -10.70
N ASP A 237 -9.68 15.58 -10.24
CA ASP A 237 -8.74 15.95 -9.20
C ASP A 237 -7.29 15.59 -9.57
N ILE A 238 -6.36 16.38 -9.03
CA ILE A 238 -4.92 16.13 -9.07
C ILE A 238 -4.45 15.98 -7.63
N ARG A 239 -3.65 14.94 -7.39
CA ARG A 239 -3.10 14.59 -6.09
C ARG A 239 -1.60 14.52 -6.19
N GLY A 240 -0.90 15.09 -5.23
CA GLY A 240 0.56 15.02 -5.20
C GLY A 240 1.06 14.92 -3.78
N GLY A 241 2.17 14.20 -3.59
CA GLY A 241 2.76 14.07 -2.28
C GLY A 241 4.21 13.63 -2.29
N ILE A 242 4.84 13.87 -1.16
CA ILE A 242 6.20 13.49 -0.85
C ILE A 242 6.24 12.76 0.49
N GLU A 243 6.98 11.67 0.55
CA GLU A 243 7.31 10.94 1.76
C GLU A 243 8.82 10.92 1.96
N TRP A 244 9.24 11.18 3.18
CA TRP A 244 10.62 10.95 3.61
C TRP A 244 10.65 9.95 4.75
N LEU A 245 11.25 8.78 4.47
CA LEU A 245 11.46 7.69 5.42
C LEU A 245 12.85 7.81 6.05
N TRP A 246 12.91 8.27 7.28
CA TRP A 246 14.14 8.42 8.02
C TRP A 246 14.54 7.14 8.76
N LYS A 247 15.74 6.64 8.44
CA LYS A 247 16.33 5.42 9.04
C LYS A 247 15.42 4.19 8.99
N GLY A 248 14.47 4.13 8.06
CA GLY A 248 13.56 3.00 7.96
C GLY A 248 12.56 2.84 9.11
N SER A 249 12.44 3.84 10.01
CA SER A 249 11.62 3.75 11.22
C SER A 249 10.68 4.92 11.42
N PHE A 250 10.93 6.05 10.78
CA PHE A 250 10.08 7.25 10.87
C PHE A 250 9.78 7.76 9.48
N ALA A 251 8.52 8.06 9.21
CA ALA A 251 8.07 8.66 7.97
C ALA A 251 7.47 10.04 8.22
N LEU A 252 7.82 11.00 7.38
CA LEU A 252 7.15 12.30 7.29
C LEU A 252 6.57 12.43 5.90
N ARG A 253 5.33 12.92 5.82
CA ARG A 253 4.60 13.06 4.57
C ARG A 253 3.97 14.43 4.47
N ALA A 254 3.95 14.98 3.26
CA ALA A 254 3.21 16.17 2.92
C ALA A 254 2.64 16.01 1.52
N GLY A 255 1.44 16.51 1.31
CA GLY A 255 0.77 16.40 0.03
C GLY A 255 -0.28 17.46 -0.18
N TYR A 256 -0.90 17.41 -1.33
CA TYR A 256 -1.99 18.29 -1.70
C TYR A 256 -2.95 17.57 -2.66
N ARG A 257 -4.25 17.77 -2.44
CA ARG A 257 -5.31 17.38 -3.38
C ARG A 257 -6.01 18.62 -3.90
N ALA A 258 -6.08 18.75 -5.20
CA ALA A 258 -6.76 19.84 -5.91
C ALA A 258 -7.93 19.30 -6.73
N GLU A 259 -9.12 19.75 -6.42
CA GLU A 259 -10.33 19.51 -7.22
C GLU A 259 -10.43 20.59 -8.30
N LEU A 260 -10.37 20.18 -9.57
CA LEU A 260 -10.33 21.12 -10.71
C LEU A 260 -11.72 21.66 -11.02
N GLY A 261 -11.95 22.92 -10.70
CA GLY A 261 -13.24 23.60 -10.93
C GLY A 261 -14.17 23.61 -9.71
N ALA A 262 -13.76 23.00 -8.59
CA ALA A 262 -14.53 23.09 -7.35
C ALA A 262 -14.49 24.51 -6.76
N ALA A 263 -15.55 24.86 -6.02
CA ALA A 263 -15.60 26.11 -5.29
C ALA A 263 -14.58 26.12 -4.14
N PRO A 264 -14.08 27.29 -3.70
CA PRO A 264 -13.27 27.37 -2.49
C PRO A 264 -13.99 26.74 -1.28
N GLY A 265 -13.27 25.92 -0.51
CA GLY A 265 -13.85 25.26 0.66
C GLY A 265 -14.34 23.82 0.42
N ASP A 266 -13.98 23.23 -0.72
CA ASP A 266 -14.28 21.85 -1.00
C ASP A 266 -13.75 20.92 0.13
N PRO A 267 -14.57 20.01 0.69
CA PRO A 267 -14.18 19.16 1.82
C PRO A 267 -13.20 18.04 1.44
N LEU A 268 -12.97 17.82 0.15
CA LEU A 268 -12.03 16.81 -0.34
C LEU A 268 -10.71 17.41 -0.83
N ALA A 269 -10.61 18.74 -0.96
CA ALA A 269 -9.43 19.46 -1.45
C ALA A 269 -8.66 20.13 -0.31
N GLY A 270 -7.34 20.18 -0.43
CA GLY A 270 -6.48 20.90 0.51
C GLY A 270 -5.12 20.24 0.73
N PRO A 271 -4.29 20.87 1.57
CA PRO A 271 -3.03 20.31 2.00
C PRO A 271 -3.24 19.12 2.92
N THR A 272 -2.33 18.13 2.82
CA THR A 272 -2.30 16.96 3.68
C THR A 272 -0.96 16.83 4.36
N PHE A 273 -0.98 16.26 5.54
CA PHE A 273 0.22 15.98 6.34
C PHE A 273 0.14 14.56 6.87
N GLY A 274 1.30 13.94 7.05
CA GLY A 274 1.35 12.59 7.61
C GLY A 274 2.64 12.37 8.38
N MET A 275 2.55 11.49 9.38
CA MET A 275 3.68 10.96 10.08
C MET A 275 3.50 9.47 10.33
N GLY A 276 4.60 8.75 10.39
CA GLY A 276 4.58 7.33 10.68
C GLY A 276 5.78 6.94 11.54
N ALA A 277 5.59 5.92 12.36
CA ALA A 277 6.65 5.31 13.13
C ALA A 277 6.51 3.80 13.10
N GLY A 278 7.63 3.10 12.95
CA GLY A 278 7.61 1.65 12.85
C GLY A 278 8.79 0.97 13.50
N VAL A 279 8.55 -0.23 14.01
CA VAL A 279 9.55 -1.11 14.62
C VAL A 279 9.20 -2.57 14.33
N SER A 280 10.21 -3.35 13.92
CA SER A 280 10.05 -4.80 13.69
C SER A 280 8.89 -5.20 12.78
N GLY A 281 8.59 -4.37 11.79
CA GLY A 281 7.50 -4.60 10.83
C GLY A 281 6.14 -4.06 11.23
N PHE A 282 5.95 -3.61 12.46
CA PHE A 282 4.75 -2.89 12.90
C PHE A 282 4.92 -1.41 12.64
N TRP A 283 3.88 -0.78 12.11
CA TRP A 283 3.81 0.65 11.86
C TRP A 283 2.54 1.25 12.41
N ILE A 284 2.68 2.48 12.90
CA ILE A 284 1.57 3.37 13.23
C ILE A 284 1.73 4.58 12.33
N ASP A 285 0.69 4.90 11.59
CA ASP A 285 0.63 6.05 10.69
C ASP A 285 -0.49 6.98 11.10
N TYR A 286 -0.24 8.27 11.00
CA TYR A 286 -1.24 9.31 11.16
C TYR A 286 -1.27 10.17 9.91
N GLY A 287 -2.46 10.46 9.42
CA GLY A 287 -2.72 11.34 8.28
C GLY A 287 -3.76 12.40 8.62
N TYR A 288 -3.55 13.61 8.12
CA TYR A 288 -4.45 14.73 8.29
C TYR A 288 -4.68 15.43 6.96
N LEU A 289 -5.94 15.64 6.58
CA LEU A 289 -6.35 16.52 5.49
C LEU A 289 -6.89 17.81 6.09
N MET A 290 -6.26 18.93 5.79
CA MET A 290 -6.77 20.27 6.10
C MET A 290 -7.77 20.66 5.01
N ALA A 291 -9.00 20.21 5.15
CA ALA A 291 -10.06 20.50 4.18
C ALA A 291 -10.51 21.96 4.25
N GLY A 292 -11.06 22.44 3.16
CA GLY A 292 -11.70 23.75 3.11
C GLY A 292 -12.86 23.88 4.11
N GLY A 293 -13.12 25.09 4.62
CA GLY A 293 -14.21 25.31 5.59
C GLY A 293 -13.90 24.94 7.03
N GLY A 294 -12.67 24.54 7.38
CA GLY A 294 -12.25 24.27 8.76
C GLY A 294 -12.56 22.87 9.27
N ASN A 295 -13.10 21.98 8.45
CA ASN A 295 -13.39 20.58 8.78
C ASN A 295 -12.25 19.68 8.32
N GLY A 296 -11.28 19.43 9.21
CA GLY A 296 -10.19 18.50 8.94
C GLY A 296 -10.64 17.04 9.02
N GLN A 297 -9.99 16.17 8.25
CA GLN A 297 -10.14 14.72 8.37
C GLN A 297 -8.90 14.13 9.02
N HIS A 298 -9.08 13.27 10.00
CA HIS A 298 -8.02 12.58 10.72
C HIS A 298 -8.04 11.09 10.38
N ARG A 299 -6.88 10.49 10.16
CA ARG A 299 -6.75 9.04 9.99
C ARG A 299 -5.63 8.50 10.84
N LEU A 300 -5.91 7.37 11.46
CA LEU A 300 -4.94 6.56 12.17
C LEU A 300 -4.83 5.21 11.47
N GLY A 301 -3.63 4.81 11.12
CA GLY A 301 -3.33 3.53 10.46
C GLY A 301 -2.47 2.66 11.34
N LEU A 302 -2.73 1.36 11.32
CA LEU A 302 -1.86 0.33 11.87
C LEU A 302 -1.52 -0.63 10.74
N SER A 303 -0.25 -0.91 10.55
CA SER A 303 0.16 -1.89 9.55
C SER A 303 1.22 -2.84 10.06
N PHE A 304 1.22 -4.05 9.50
CA PHE A 304 2.22 -5.06 9.78
C PHE A 304 2.80 -5.60 8.48
N HIS A 305 4.13 -5.51 8.37
CA HIS A 305 4.93 -5.94 7.24
C HIS A 305 5.99 -6.93 7.74
N PRO A 306 5.78 -8.25 7.68
CA PRO A 306 6.75 -9.23 8.14
C PRO A 306 8.12 -9.02 7.51
N GLY A 307 9.17 -8.89 8.33
CA GLY A 307 10.54 -8.62 7.89
C GLY A 307 10.93 -7.15 7.79
N GLY A 308 10.11 -6.25 8.35
CA GLY A 308 10.35 -4.80 8.40
C GLY A 308 9.70 -4.04 7.26
N PRO A 309 9.69 -2.70 7.33
CA PRO A 309 9.13 -1.87 6.28
C PRO A 309 9.85 -2.15 4.98
N GLU A 310 9.11 -2.30 3.93
CA GLU A 310 9.67 -2.12 2.61
C GLU A 310 9.99 -0.62 2.49
N ALA A 311 11.20 -0.24 2.89
CA ALA A 311 11.78 1.03 2.47
C ALA A 311 11.73 1.01 0.95
N GLY A 312 10.71 1.63 0.36
CA GLY A 312 10.32 1.61 -1.05
C GLY A 312 11.22 0.69 -1.87
N THR A 313 10.86 -0.57 -1.99
CA THR A 313 11.78 -1.62 -2.43
C THR A 313 12.33 -1.33 -3.81
N GLY A 314 13.44 -0.63 -3.83
CA GLY A 314 14.39 -0.72 -4.91
C GLY A 314 15.18 -1.99 -4.70
N ALA A 315 14.59 -3.13 -4.98
CA ALA A 315 15.32 -4.37 -5.05
C ALA A 315 16.30 -4.29 -6.22
N THR A 316 17.52 -3.81 -5.95
CA THR A 316 18.70 -4.19 -6.71
C THR A 316 19.11 -5.56 -6.19
N GLY A 317 18.50 -6.57 -6.70
CA GLY A 317 18.79 -7.95 -6.35
C GLY A 317 18.20 -8.85 -7.43
N GLY A 318 18.70 -8.73 -8.64
CA GLY A 318 18.54 -9.77 -9.64
C GLY A 318 19.32 -11.01 -9.17
N SER A 319 18.73 -11.82 -8.32
CA SER A 319 19.11 -13.20 -8.16
C SER A 319 18.58 -13.94 -9.39
N THR A 320 19.31 -13.88 -10.48
CA THR A 320 19.18 -14.85 -11.56
C THR A 320 19.74 -16.16 -11.04
N ALA A 321 18.92 -16.95 -10.36
CA ALA A 321 19.16 -18.37 -10.26
C ALA A 321 18.89 -18.92 -11.67
N PRO A 322 19.87 -19.55 -12.34
CA PRO A 322 19.63 -20.18 -13.63
C PRO A 322 18.66 -21.36 -13.44
N PRO A 323 17.76 -21.62 -14.41
CA PRO A 323 16.88 -22.77 -14.35
C PRO A 323 17.72 -24.07 -14.29
N ARG A 324 17.41 -24.92 -13.31
CA ARG A 324 17.99 -26.25 -13.24
C ARG A 324 17.62 -27.03 -14.51
N GLN A 325 18.61 -27.30 -15.33
CA GLN A 325 18.52 -28.29 -16.41
C GLN A 325 18.51 -29.70 -15.78
N PRO A 326 17.73 -30.64 -16.34
CA PRO A 326 17.79 -32.03 -15.90
C PRO A 326 19.13 -32.66 -16.27
N SER A 327 19.74 -33.32 -15.30
CA SER A 327 20.99 -34.05 -15.46
C SER A 327 20.78 -35.25 -16.40
N ALA A 328 21.46 -35.25 -17.53
CA ALA A 328 21.68 -36.43 -18.30
C ALA A 328 23.04 -37.05 -17.87
N SER A 329 22.96 -38.29 -17.45
CA SER A 329 24.10 -39.16 -17.13
C SER A 329 25.00 -39.43 -18.34
N GLY A 330 26.31 -39.38 -18.12
CA GLY A 330 27.26 -39.82 -19.12
C GLY A 330 28.71 -39.71 -18.65
N ASP A 331 29.26 -40.80 -18.20
CA ASP A 331 30.66 -40.99 -17.83
C ASP A 331 31.64 -40.48 -18.90
N ARG A 332 32.68 -39.79 -18.44
CA ARG A 332 34.05 -39.97 -18.95
C ARG A 332 35.09 -39.33 -18.03
N GLU A 333 35.91 -40.17 -17.50
CA GLU A 333 37.14 -39.96 -16.77
C GLU A 333 38.23 -39.36 -17.71
N ILE A 334 38.83 -38.20 -17.34
CA ILE A 334 40.19 -37.82 -17.77
C ILE A 334 40.88 -37.00 -16.63
N ARG A 335 42.10 -37.43 -16.39
CA ARG A 335 43.08 -37.05 -15.34
C ARG A 335 43.53 -35.61 -15.35
N ARG A 336 43.90 -35.18 -14.13
CA ARG A 336 44.62 -34.06 -13.52
C ARG A 336 45.68 -33.33 -14.38
N PRO A 337 46.05 -32.09 -13.97
CA PRO A 337 46.92 -31.91 -12.78
C PRO A 337 46.53 -30.75 -11.83
N THR A 338 47.02 -30.90 -10.62
CA THR A 338 47.07 -30.11 -9.41
C THR A 338 47.45 -28.64 -9.57
N SER A 339 46.63 -27.74 -8.98
CA SER A 339 47.12 -26.44 -8.50
C SER A 339 46.42 -26.17 -7.14
N THR A 340 47.24 -26.10 -6.11
CA THR A 340 46.88 -25.76 -4.73
C THR A 340 46.45 -24.29 -4.64
N ALA A 341 45.18 -24.05 -4.45
CA ALA A 341 44.66 -22.78 -3.95
C ALA A 341 43.99 -23.05 -2.60
N THR A 342 44.60 -22.55 -1.54
CA THR A 342 44.14 -22.62 -0.17
C THR A 342 42.80 -21.86 -0.03
N SER A 343 41.72 -22.60 0.21
CA SER A 343 40.41 -22.05 0.56
C SER A 343 40.48 -21.38 1.92
N PRO A 344 39.76 -20.25 2.14
CA PRO A 344 39.61 -19.69 3.49
C PRO A 344 38.91 -20.69 4.43
N PRO A 345 39.23 -20.75 5.71
CA PRO A 345 38.64 -21.71 6.64
C PRO A 345 37.11 -21.48 6.71
N GLU A 346 36.36 -22.55 6.50
CA GLU A 346 34.90 -22.57 6.69
C GLU A 346 34.57 -22.19 8.14
N ARG A 347 33.60 -21.29 8.32
CA ARG A 347 33.09 -20.92 9.64
C ARG A 347 32.43 -22.14 10.28
N PRO A 348 32.76 -22.51 11.51
CA PRO A 348 32.06 -23.57 12.20
C PRO A 348 30.61 -23.16 12.46
N THR A 349 29.68 -24.03 12.19
CA THR A 349 28.23 -23.83 12.47
C THR A 349 27.90 -23.92 13.96
N LYS A 350 28.84 -24.45 14.78
CA LYS A 350 28.69 -24.61 16.22
C LYS A 350 30.02 -24.27 16.93
N ILE A 351 29.92 -23.63 18.11
CA ILE A 351 31.04 -23.36 18.96
C ILE A 351 30.75 -23.86 20.39
N VAL A 352 31.84 -24.15 21.13
CA VAL A 352 31.77 -24.47 22.57
C VAL A 352 32.25 -23.26 23.34
N VAL A 353 31.49 -22.79 24.31
CA VAL A 353 31.83 -21.64 25.15
C VAL A 353 33.02 -21.98 26.03
N ALA A 354 34.07 -21.21 25.92
CA ALA A 354 35.27 -21.38 26.76
C ALA A 354 35.08 -20.77 28.17
N LYS A 355 35.94 -21.15 29.11
CA LYS A 355 35.91 -20.61 30.47
C LYS A 355 36.18 -19.09 30.45
N GLY A 356 35.22 -18.30 30.93
CA GLY A 356 35.29 -16.83 30.97
C GLY A 356 34.80 -16.13 29.69
N GLU A 357 34.30 -16.85 28.70
CA GLU A 357 33.65 -16.23 27.52
C GLU A 357 32.23 -15.80 27.85
N THR A 358 31.85 -14.61 27.35
CA THR A 358 30.47 -14.09 27.36
C THR A 358 29.88 -14.04 25.97
N LEU A 359 28.55 -13.93 25.87
CA LEU A 359 27.88 -13.80 24.56
C LEU A 359 28.35 -12.57 23.77
N GLU A 360 28.77 -11.49 24.46
CA GLU A 360 29.29 -10.28 23.79
C GLU A 360 30.65 -10.56 23.13
N ILE A 361 31.53 -11.30 23.82
CA ILE A 361 32.84 -11.67 23.27
C ILE A 361 32.67 -12.59 22.08
N ILE A 362 31.76 -13.56 22.16
CA ILE A 362 31.43 -14.50 21.09
C ILE A 362 30.82 -13.75 19.91
N ALA A 363 29.84 -12.87 20.13
CA ALA A 363 29.19 -12.07 19.11
C ALA A 363 30.19 -11.21 18.32
N ARG A 364 31.13 -10.54 19.06
CA ARG A 364 32.18 -9.73 18.43
C ARG A 364 33.15 -10.57 17.60
N ARG A 365 33.59 -11.73 18.11
CA ARG A 365 34.51 -12.65 17.41
C ARG A 365 33.90 -13.14 16.09
N TRP A 366 32.65 -13.50 16.10
CA TRP A 366 31.96 -14.09 14.96
C TRP A 366 31.18 -13.08 14.12
N LYS A 367 31.35 -11.76 14.39
CA LYS A 367 30.68 -10.66 13.66
C LYS A 367 29.16 -10.87 13.57
N THR A 368 28.53 -11.16 14.71
CA THR A 368 27.09 -11.30 14.89
C THR A 368 26.63 -10.45 16.08
N SER A 369 25.34 -10.43 16.37
CA SER A 369 24.81 -9.74 17.55
C SER A 369 24.49 -10.70 18.69
N VAL A 370 24.54 -10.19 19.93
CA VAL A 370 24.13 -10.96 21.14
C VAL A 370 22.68 -11.45 20.97
N SER A 371 21.80 -10.60 20.46
CA SER A 371 20.39 -10.94 20.21
C SER A 371 20.23 -12.08 19.21
N ALA A 372 21.03 -12.09 18.15
CA ALA A 372 21.00 -13.18 17.15
C ALA A 372 21.47 -14.51 17.76
N LEU A 373 22.51 -14.50 18.59
CA LEU A 373 22.96 -15.68 19.30
C LEU A 373 21.93 -16.18 20.31
N MET A 374 21.28 -15.27 21.04
CA MET A 374 20.23 -15.62 22.00
C MET A 374 19.01 -16.27 21.28
N MET A 375 18.53 -15.67 20.20
CA MET A 375 17.39 -16.21 19.44
C MET A 375 17.70 -17.59 18.83
N LEU A 376 18.88 -17.72 18.20
CA LEU A 376 19.25 -18.97 17.53
C LEU A 376 19.42 -20.14 18.51
N ASN A 377 19.77 -19.83 19.77
CA ASN A 377 20.03 -20.81 20.82
C ASN A 377 18.94 -20.87 21.89
N ASN A 378 17.79 -20.24 21.69
CA ASN A 378 16.66 -20.16 22.62
C ASN A 378 17.05 -19.74 24.06
N LEU A 379 17.97 -18.75 24.17
CA LEU A 379 18.43 -18.25 25.43
C LEU A 379 17.53 -17.10 25.91
N MET A 380 16.97 -17.26 27.12
CA MET A 380 16.13 -16.22 27.74
C MET A 380 16.95 -15.10 28.39
N ARG A 381 18.27 -15.34 28.66
CA ARG A 381 19.21 -14.40 29.27
C ARG A 381 20.56 -14.48 28.56
N PRO A 382 21.39 -13.40 28.60
CA PRO A 382 22.69 -13.38 27.91
C PRO A 382 23.78 -14.18 28.62
N GLU A 383 23.44 -14.94 29.65
CA GLU A 383 24.38 -15.73 30.44
C GLU A 383 24.63 -17.08 29.78
N VAL A 384 25.90 -17.41 29.59
CA VAL A 384 26.33 -18.70 29.04
C VAL A 384 27.31 -19.39 30.00
N ARG A 385 27.37 -20.71 29.95
CA ARG A 385 28.25 -21.50 30.83
C ARG A 385 29.41 -22.08 30.02
N PRO A 386 30.62 -22.20 30.64
CA PRO A 386 31.70 -22.95 30.02
C PRO A 386 31.27 -24.35 29.62
N GLY A 387 31.63 -24.78 28.43
CA GLY A 387 31.22 -26.06 27.86
C GLY A 387 29.85 -26.06 27.12
N GLN A 388 29.10 -24.97 27.22
CA GLN A 388 27.83 -24.85 26.48
C GLN A 388 28.09 -24.76 24.96
N VAL A 389 27.32 -25.53 24.18
CA VAL A 389 27.40 -25.48 22.71
C VAL A 389 26.43 -24.43 22.21
N LEU A 390 26.90 -23.50 21.38
CA LEU A 390 26.08 -22.47 20.73
C LEU A 390 26.12 -22.65 19.21
N LEU A 391 24.98 -22.47 18.59
CA LEU A 391 24.84 -22.34 17.14
C LEU A 391 25.27 -20.93 16.71
N LEU A 392 25.96 -20.82 15.60
CA LEU A 392 26.29 -19.56 14.97
C LEU A 392 25.36 -19.29 13.78
N PRO A 393 24.90 -18.05 13.60
CA PRO A 393 24.07 -17.72 12.43
C PRO A 393 24.88 -17.83 11.15
N GLU A 394 24.26 -18.36 10.11
CA GLU A 394 24.76 -18.30 8.75
C GLU A 394 24.83 -16.84 8.29
N LYS A 395 25.74 -16.53 7.35
CA LYS A 395 25.94 -15.16 6.86
C LYS A 395 24.88 -14.76 5.86
#